data_2c0f4af2c65151e92d53e9640143a862
#
_entry.id   2c0f4af2c65151e92d53e9640143a862
#
_cell.length_a   1.000
_cell.length_b   1.000
_cell.length_c   1.000
_cell.angle_alpha   90.00
_cell.angle_beta   90.00
_cell.angle_gamma   90.00
#
_symmetry.space_group_name_H-M   'P 1'
#
loop_
_entity.id
_entity.type
_entity.pdbx_description
1 polymer ?
#
loop_
_entity_poly.entity_id
_entity_poly.type
_entity_poly.pdbx_seq_one_letter_code
_entity_poly.pdbx_strand_id
1 'polypeptide(L)'
;NSLRLRLAMRIASVAPDKACAEIQKIKENDYGFFEAETGGAIVSTKSGYTNPLGELNRVWNETYMSANMESILVGYDDPRLGAYFEHCTDEALKGQYRGIRQGTCFAHSHYSGLSKLFVKQSTDAPLMTASEVWFLRAEAALRGWTDEDEEACYRNGVTTSFHQWGIYGVEDYLKSELTASDFIDTYDEENNIEARCKVTPKWNPQDDKETKLEKIITQKWIAMFPEGCEAWAEQRRTGYPRLFPVRFNHSRSGCIDTEIMVRRLNFPGTLQTEDPEQYSALVEALGGDDHGGTRLWWDTGNNNLE
;
A
#
# COMPACT_ATOMS: atom_id res chain seq x y z
N ASN A 1 -10.57 0.13 -18.84
CA ASN A 1 -9.63 1.27 -18.71
C ASN A 1 -8.92 1.30 -17.34
N SER A 2 -9.62 1.08 -16.23
CA SER A 2 -9.02 1.16 -14.89
C SER A 2 -7.77 0.25 -14.72
N LEU A 3 -7.89 -1.04 -15.09
CA LEU A 3 -6.73 -1.96 -15.05
C LEU A 3 -5.63 -1.55 -16.05
N ARG A 4 -5.99 -1.04 -17.23
CA ARG A 4 -5.02 -0.54 -18.21
C ARG A 4 -4.22 0.64 -17.63
N LEU A 5 -4.88 1.55 -16.92
CA LEU A 5 -4.23 2.67 -16.24
C LEU A 5 -3.28 2.17 -15.14
N ARG A 6 -3.70 1.21 -14.29
CA ARG A 6 -2.80 0.59 -13.28
C ARG A 6 -1.54 0.00 -13.94
N LEU A 7 -1.70 -0.74 -15.03
CA LEU A 7 -0.57 -1.35 -15.73
C LEU A 7 0.33 -0.31 -16.42
N ALA A 8 -0.22 0.75 -17.00
CA ALA A 8 0.54 1.86 -17.54
C ALA A 8 1.37 2.55 -16.45
N MET A 9 0.75 2.86 -15.32
CA MET A 9 1.46 3.49 -14.19
C MET A 9 2.54 2.57 -13.60
N ARG A 10 2.38 1.23 -13.66
CA ARG A 10 3.41 0.28 -13.21
C ARG A 10 4.73 0.45 -13.94
N ILE A 11 4.71 0.82 -15.20
CA ILE A 11 5.92 1.00 -16.02
C ILE A 11 6.33 2.47 -16.19
N ALA A 12 5.69 3.39 -15.45
CA ALA A 12 5.88 4.83 -15.59
C ALA A 12 7.36 5.26 -15.49
N SER A 13 8.13 4.63 -14.61
CA SER A 13 9.53 4.99 -14.37
C SER A 13 10.52 4.37 -15.38
N VAL A 14 10.18 3.23 -15.98
CA VAL A 14 11.08 2.47 -16.88
C VAL A 14 10.74 2.65 -18.36
N ALA A 15 9.51 2.96 -18.68
CA ALA A 15 9.03 3.12 -20.04
C ALA A 15 7.96 4.24 -20.11
N PRO A 16 8.32 5.50 -19.77
CA PRO A 16 7.37 6.61 -19.67
C PRO A 16 6.61 6.86 -20.98
N ASP A 17 7.27 6.81 -22.13
CA ASP A 17 6.63 7.03 -23.43
C ASP A 17 5.56 5.98 -23.71
N LYS A 18 5.84 4.71 -23.38
CA LYS A 18 4.85 3.63 -23.51
C LYS A 18 3.71 3.80 -22.54
N ALA A 19 3.98 4.15 -21.28
CA ALA A 19 2.95 4.42 -20.29
C ALA A 19 2.04 5.56 -20.73
N CYS A 20 2.61 6.68 -21.16
CA CYS A 20 1.88 7.82 -21.70
C CYS A 20 1.02 7.41 -22.92
N ALA A 21 1.58 6.68 -23.88
CA ALA A 21 0.83 6.21 -25.04
C ALA A 21 -0.36 5.31 -24.68
N GLU A 22 -0.21 4.44 -23.67
CA GLU A 22 -1.33 3.62 -23.19
C GLU A 22 -2.43 4.47 -22.50
N ILE A 23 -2.04 5.55 -21.81
CA ILE A 23 -2.99 6.50 -21.20
C ILE A 23 -3.73 7.29 -22.29
N GLN A 24 -3.05 7.74 -23.36
CA GLN A 24 -3.73 8.41 -24.49
C GLN A 24 -4.78 7.51 -25.13
N LYS A 25 -4.50 6.23 -25.33
CA LYS A 25 -5.49 5.27 -25.83
C LYS A 25 -6.70 5.07 -24.89
N ILE A 26 -6.55 5.30 -23.60
CA ILE A 26 -7.69 5.32 -22.66
C ILE A 26 -8.58 6.54 -22.92
N LYS A 27 -7.98 7.71 -23.21
CA LYS A 27 -8.72 8.94 -23.56
C LYS A 27 -9.48 8.83 -24.89
N GLU A 28 -8.98 8.03 -25.82
CA GLU A 28 -9.58 7.83 -27.15
C GLU A 28 -10.83 6.93 -27.16
N ASN A 29 -11.19 6.32 -26.05
CA ASN A 29 -12.34 5.42 -25.95
C ASN A 29 -13.30 5.83 -24.83
N ASP A 30 -14.58 5.47 -24.99
CA ASP A 30 -15.68 5.84 -24.11
C ASP A 30 -15.99 4.79 -23.02
N TYR A 31 -15.08 3.84 -22.74
CA TYR A 31 -15.36 2.76 -21.77
C TYR A 31 -15.35 3.21 -20.31
N GLY A 32 -14.97 4.45 -20.01
CA GLY A 32 -14.94 5.00 -18.66
C GLY A 32 -13.96 4.29 -17.69
N PHE A 33 -14.08 4.63 -16.44
CA PHE A 33 -13.34 4.05 -15.31
C PHE A 33 -14.31 3.46 -14.28
N PHE A 34 -13.79 2.75 -13.29
CA PHE A 34 -14.56 2.46 -12.09
C PHE A 34 -14.95 3.78 -11.40
N GLU A 35 -16.22 3.87 -11.07
CA GLU A 35 -16.80 5.03 -10.38
C GLU A 35 -17.12 4.68 -8.92
N ALA A 36 -17.30 5.69 -8.08
CA ALA A 36 -17.57 5.53 -6.66
C ALA A 36 -18.78 4.63 -6.37
N GLU A 37 -19.83 4.74 -7.18
CA GLU A 37 -21.08 3.97 -7.04
C GLU A 37 -20.90 2.47 -7.32
N THR A 38 -19.96 2.10 -8.19
CA THR A 38 -19.67 0.68 -8.49
C THR A 38 -18.71 0.04 -7.51
N GLY A 39 -17.99 0.83 -6.71
CA GLY A 39 -17.00 0.37 -5.74
C GLY A 39 -15.72 -0.22 -6.33
N GLY A 40 -15.70 -0.65 -7.59
CA GLY A 40 -14.56 -1.25 -8.28
C GLY A 40 -14.73 -2.72 -8.64
N ALA A 41 -13.63 -3.45 -8.83
CA ALA A 41 -13.60 -4.89 -9.03
C ALA A 41 -13.48 -5.59 -7.66
N ILE A 42 -14.55 -6.27 -7.25
CA ILE A 42 -14.67 -6.87 -5.92
C ILE A 42 -15.11 -8.33 -6.08
N VAL A 43 -14.43 -9.25 -5.37
CA VAL A 43 -14.87 -10.65 -5.24
C VAL A 43 -15.84 -10.73 -4.07
N SER A 44 -17.10 -11.06 -4.40
CA SER A 44 -18.15 -11.12 -3.38
C SER A 44 -18.19 -12.47 -2.68
N THR A 45 -18.25 -12.45 -1.36
CA THR A 45 -18.43 -13.64 -0.53
C THR A 45 -19.84 -14.27 -0.66
N LYS A 46 -20.81 -13.52 -1.21
CA LYS A 46 -22.18 -14.03 -1.47
C LYS A 46 -22.22 -15.16 -2.49
N SER A 47 -21.18 -15.33 -3.31
CA SER A 47 -21.07 -16.43 -4.29
C SER A 47 -20.46 -17.71 -3.72
N GLY A 48 -20.31 -17.83 -2.41
CA GLY A 48 -19.67 -18.97 -1.73
C GLY A 48 -18.14 -18.85 -1.58
N TYR A 49 -17.57 -17.71 -1.99
CA TYR A 49 -16.17 -17.38 -1.73
C TYR A 49 -15.97 -17.04 -0.24
N THR A 50 -14.92 -17.58 0.36
CA THR A 50 -14.48 -17.23 1.71
C THR A 50 -13.20 -16.40 1.63
N ASN A 51 -13.19 -15.21 2.27
CA ASN A 51 -12.02 -14.34 2.24
C ASN A 51 -10.86 -14.97 3.06
N PRO A 52 -9.74 -15.36 2.43
CA PRO A 52 -8.63 -16.02 3.14
C PRO A 52 -7.94 -15.09 4.15
N LEU A 53 -7.94 -13.78 3.93
CA LEU A 53 -7.43 -12.83 4.93
C LEU A 53 -8.30 -12.85 6.20
N GLY A 54 -9.61 -13.01 6.04
CA GLY A 54 -10.54 -13.21 7.17
C GLY A 54 -10.28 -14.51 7.92
N GLU A 55 -9.89 -15.59 7.23
CA GLU A 55 -9.45 -16.83 7.84
C GLU A 55 -8.19 -16.62 8.70
N LEU A 56 -7.13 -16.04 8.13
CA LEU A 56 -5.88 -15.72 8.84
C LEU A 56 -6.13 -14.81 10.05
N ASN A 57 -7.02 -13.83 9.90
CA ASN A 57 -7.31 -12.85 10.94
C ASN A 57 -8.16 -13.41 12.09
N ARG A 58 -9.18 -14.23 11.79
CA ARG A 58 -10.20 -14.61 12.77
C ARG A 58 -10.09 -16.05 13.27
N VAL A 59 -9.60 -16.94 12.44
CA VAL A 59 -9.48 -18.38 12.81
C VAL A 59 -8.07 -18.66 13.31
N TRP A 60 -7.06 -18.28 12.53
CA TRP A 60 -5.66 -18.54 12.89
C TRP A 60 -5.06 -17.49 13.83
N ASN A 61 -5.70 -16.32 13.91
CA ASN A 61 -5.26 -15.23 14.80
C ASN A 61 -3.85 -14.71 14.52
N GLU A 62 -3.45 -14.65 13.25
CA GLU A 62 -2.08 -14.35 12.82
C GLU A 62 -1.88 -12.95 12.18
N THR A 63 -2.93 -12.13 12.11
CA THR A 63 -2.84 -10.80 11.50
C THR A 63 -3.20 -9.70 12.49
N TYR A 64 -2.40 -8.65 12.50
CA TYR A 64 -2.54 -7.48 13.36
C TYR A 64 -2.22 -6.21 12.58
N MET A 65 -2.63 -5.07 13.11
CA MET A 65 -2.22 -3.76 12.60
C MET A 65 -0.69 -3.65 12.59
N SER A 66 -0.12 -3.10 11.54
CA SER A 66 1.32 -2.83 11.51
C SER A 66 1.65 -1.49 12.15
N ALA A 67 2.88 -1.35 12.69
CA ALA A 67 3.40 -0.08 13.18
C ALA A 67 3.34 1.04 12.13
N ASN A 68 3.49 0.71 10.85
CA ASN A 68 3.35 1.68 9.76
C ASN A 68 1.91 2.22 9.65
N MET A 69 0.90 1.34 9.75
CA MET A 69 -0.51 1.75 9.75
C MET A 69 -0.84 2.57 11.01
N GLU A 70 -0.33 2.17 12.18
CA GLU A 70 -0.49 2.96 13.41
C GLU A 70 0.10 4.36 13.22
N SER A 71 1.37 4.44 12.84
CA SER A 71 2.08 5.72 12.68
C SER A 71 1.34 6.68 11.75
N ILE A 72 0.89 6.20 10.61
CA ILE A 72 0.24 7.03 9.59
C ILE A 72 -1.20 7.37 10.00
N LEU A 73 -2.04 6.38 10.33
CA LEU A 73 -3.45 6.62 10.57
C LEU A 73 -3.71 7.34 11.90
N VAL A 74 -2.99 6.99 12.97
CA VAL A 74 -3.10 7.69 14.26
C VAL A 74 -2.51 9.10 14.13
N GLY A 75 -1.35 9.24 13.48
CA GLY A 75 -0.71 10.54 13.30
C GLY A 75 -1.56 11.52 12.48
N TYR A 76 -2.27 11.06 11.47
CA TYR A 76 -3.18 11.86 10.65
C TYR A 76 -4.53 12.13 11.32
N ASP A 77 -4.83 11.50 12.44
CA ASP A 77 -6.19 11.43 13.01
C ASP A 77 -7.19 10.96 11.93
N ASP A 78 -6.80 9.90 11.21
CA ASP A 78 -7.52 9.45 10.02
C ASP A 78 -8.81 8.72 10.40
N PRO A 79 -9.99 9.24 10.00
CA PRO A 79 -11.27 8.63 10.37
C PRO A 79 -11.45 7.19 9.85
N ARG A 80 -10.67 6.73 8.86
CA ARG A 80 -10.69 5.36 8.34
C ARG A 80 -10.09 4.35 9.32
N LEU A 81 -9.33 4.80 10.32
CA LEU A 81 -8.68 3.94 11.32
C LEU A 81 -9.68 2.97 11.97
N GLY A 82 -10.82 3.47 12.46
CA GLY A 82 -11.85 2.65 13.11
C GLY A 82 -12.66 1.75 12.16
N ALA A 83 -12.60 2.01 10.83
CA ALA A 83 -13.20 1.13 9.85
C ALA A 83 -12.24 0.00 9.43
N TYR A 84 -10.94 0.21 9.54
CA TYR A 84 -9.90 -0.75 9.15
C TYR A 84 -9.53 -1.69 10.28
N PHE A 85 -9.48 -1.19 11.53
CA PHE A 85 -8.95 -1.91 12.68
C PHE A 85 -9.88 -1.85 13.88
N GLU A 86 -9.82 -2.89 14.69
CA GLU A 86 -10.48 -2.96 16.00
C GLU A 86 -9.59 -2.33 17.08
N HIS A 87 -10.20 -1.83 18.14
CA HIS A 87 -9.43 -1.44 19.32
C HIS A 87 -8.68 -2.62 19.93
N CYS A 88 -7.62 -2.33 20.65
CA CYS A 88 -6.92 -3.31 21.46
C CYS A 88 -7.87 -3.98 22.45
N THR A 89 -7.67 -5.29 22.65
CA THR A 89 -8.37 -6.09 23.67
C THR A 89 -7.58 -6.20 24.97
N ASP A 90 -6.30 -5.81 24.97
CA ASP A 90 -5.49 -5.72 26.19
C ASP A 90 -6.08 -4.65 27.12
N GLU A 91 -6.26 -5.00 28.41
CA GLU A 91 -6.92 -4.10 29.38
C GLU A 91 -6.14 -2.79 29.60
N ALA A 92 -4.80 -2.81 29.50
CA ALA A 92 -3.97 -1.62 29.64
C ALA A 92 -4.04 -0.69 28.41
N LEU A 93 -4.48 -1.20 27.27
CA LEU A 93 -4.56 -0.51 25.99
C LEU A 93 -5.99 -0.32 25.49
N LYS A 94 -6.96 -0.60 26.32
CA LYS A 94 -8.38 -0.57 25.96
C LYS A 94 -8.80 0.75 25.33
N GLY A 95 -9.45 0.67 24.17
CA GLY A 95 -9.88 1.85 23.43
C GLY A 95 -8.79 2.52 22.59
N GLN A 96 -7.55 1.99 22.60
CA GLN A 96 -6.47 2.45 21.74
C GLN A 96 -6.35 1.59 20.49
N TYR A 97 -5.67 2.12 19.48
CA TYR A 97 -5.21 1.40 18.29
C TYR A 97 -3.70 1.26 18.37
N ARG A 98 -3.22 0.02 18.40
CA ARG A 98 -1.79 -0.27 18.52
C ARG A 98 -1.39 -1.36 17.54
N GLY A 99 -0.27 -1.15 16.86
CA GLY A 99 0.28 -2.05 15.86
C GLY A 99 1.56 -2.75 16.31
N ILE A 100 2.14 -3.52 15.41
CA ILE A 100 3.37 -4.29 15.63
C ILE A 100 4.41 -3.84 14.62
N ARG A 101 5.62 -3.54 15.06
CA ARG A 101 6.74 -3.29 14.17
C ARG A 101 7.22 -4.59 13.54
N GLN A 102 7.41 -4.57 12.24
CA GLN A 102 7.88 -5.74 11.49
C GLN A 102 9.31 -6.12 11.89
N GLY A 103 9.54 -7.42 12.01
CA GLY A 103 10.84 -7.98 12.39
C GLY A 103 11.13 -7.97 13.89
N THR A 104 10.15 -7.76 14.77
CA THR A 104 10.30 -7.94 16.21
C THR A 104 10.47 -9.42 16.56
N CYS A 105 11.25 -9.70 17.62
CA CYS A 105 11.60 -11.08 18.03
C CYS A 105 10.79 -11.60 19.21
N PHE A 106 9.57 -11.11 19.43
CA PHE A 106 8.74 -11.54 20.56
C PHE A 106 7.81 -12.70 20.20
N ALA A 107 7.43 -13.45 21.25
CA ALA A 107 6.40 -14.47 21.11
C ALA A 107 5.05 -13.84 20.71
N HIS A 108 4.28 -14.54 19.88
CA HIS A 108 2.93 -14.16 19.45
C HIS A 108 2.01 -13.74 20.61
N SER A 109 2.09 -14.41 21.77
CA SER A 109 1.29 -14.08 22.95
C SER A 109 1.49 -12.65 23.48
N HIS A 110 2.65 -12.04 23.21
CA HIS A 110 2.96 -10.67 23.63
C HIS A 110 2.08 -9.64 22.95
N TYR A 111 1.70 -9.89 21.69
CA TYR A 111 0.94 -8.97 20.85
C TYR A 111 -0.52 -9.38 20.64
N SER A 112 -0.96 -10.47 21.28
CA SER A 112 -2.30 -11.05 21.04
C SER A 112 -3.47 -10.12 21.38
N GLY A 113 -3.24 -9.11 22.23
CA GLY A 113 -4.21 -8.11 22.61
C GLY A 113 -4.20 -6.81 21.77
N LEU A 114 -3.33 -6.69 20.78
CA LEU A 114 -3.22 -5.52 19.93
C LEU A 114 -4.31 -5.48 18.83
N SER A 115 -4.36 -4.37 18.10
CA SER A 115 -5.41 -4.11 17.11
C SER A 115 -5.41 -5.09 15.96
N LYS A 116 -6.56 -5.71 15.71
CA LYS A 116 -6.81 -6.62 14.60
C LYS A 116 -7.48 -5.90 13.44
N LEU A 117 -7.38 -6.51 12.26
CA LEU A 117 -8.07 -6.05 11.07
C LEU A 117 -9.59 -6.26 11.21
N PHE A 118 -10.36 -5.30 10.71
CA PHE A 118 -11.82 -5.42 10.64
C PHE A 118 -12.27 -6.27 9.43
N VAL A 119 -11.55 -7.38 9.17
CA VAL A 119 -11.77 -8.29 8.04
C VAL A 119 -12.21 -9.66 8.57
N LYS A 120 -13.31 -10.16 8.03
CA LYS A 120 -13.90 -11.47 8.34
C LYS A 120 -13.89 -12.35 7.10
N GLN A 121 -14.11 -13.66 7.27
CA GLN A 121 -14.31 -14.59 6.16
C GLN A 121 -15.44 -14.17 5.20
N SER A 122 -16.45 -13.45 5.72
CA SER A 122 -17.58 -12.91 4.95
C SER A 122 -17.35 -11.49 4.42
N THR A 123 -16.17 -10.92 4.58
CA THR A 123 -15.83 -9.61 4.01
C THR A 123 -15.48 -9.77 2.55
N ASP A 124 -16.13 -9.01 1.67
CA ASP A 124 -15.82 -9.01 0.25
C ASP A 124 -14.37 -8.55 0.01
N ALA A 125 -13.70 -9.12 -0.99
CA ALA A 125 -12.31 -8.85 -1.28
C ALA A 125 -12.15 -7.89 -2.47
N PRO A 126 -11.67 -6.66 -2.27
CA PRO A 126 -11.38 -5.74 -3.36
C PRO A 126 -10.12 -6.20 -4.12
N LEU A 127 -10.21 -6.17 -5.45
CA LEU A 127 -9.08 -6.37 -6.37
C LEU A 127 -8.60 -5.06 -6.98
N MET A 128 -9.50 -4.09 -7.11
CA MET A 128 -9.22 -2.74 -7.57
C MET A 128 -10.39 -1.84 -7.20
N THR A 129 -10.13 -0.71 -6.56
CA THR A 129 -11.17 0.22 -6.10
C THR A 129 -11.25 1.46 -6.99
N ALA A 130 -12.40 2.14 -6.97
CA ALA A 130 -12.57 3.41 -7.67
C ALA A 130 -11.63 4.49 -7.09
N SER A 131 -11.39 4.49 -5.78
CA SER A 131 -10.47 5.44 -5.16
C SER A 131 -9.03 5.26 -5.67
N GLU A 132 -8.57 4.03 -5.87
CA GLU A 132 -7.28 3.77 -6.50
C GLU A 132 -7.18 4.38 -7.89
N VAL A 133 -8.24 4.27 -8.69
CA VAL A 133 -8.27 4.84 -10.05
C VAL A 133 -8.08 6.36 -10.01
N TRP A 134 -8.69 7.06 -9.07
CA TRP A 134 -8.50 8.49 -8.90
C TRP A 134 -7.04 8.86 -8.57
N PHE A 135 -6.37 8.09 -7.71
CA PHE A 135 -4.95 8.32 -7.41
C PHE A 135 -4.03 8.01 -8.60
N LEU A 136 -4.35 6.99 -9.40
CA LEU A 136 -3.63 6.75 -10.66
C LEU A 136 -3.79 7.89 -11.65
N ARG A 137 -4.99 8.49 -11.73
CA ARG A 137 -5.27 9.69 -12.55
C ARG A 137 -4.51 10.90 -12.01
N ALA A 138 -4.48 11.09 -10.68
CA ALA A 138 -3.71 12.17 -10.05
C ALA A 138 -2.22 12.08 -10.40
N GLU A 139 -1.61 10.89 -10.36
CA GLU A 139 -0.23 10.69 -10.78
C GLU A 139 -0.04 10.93 -12.28
N ALA A 140 -0.96 10.48 -13.13
CA ALA A 140 -0.89 10.72 -14.57
C ALA A 140 -0.96 12.22 -14.91
N ALA A 141 -1.80 12.98 -14.18
CA ALA A 141 -1.88 14.44 -14.30
C ALA A 141 -0.60 15.12 -13.81
N LEU A 142 -0.04 14.70 -12.65
CA LEU A 142 1.23 15.20 -12.12
C LEU A 142 2.40 15.02 -13.10
N ARG A 143 2.39 13.92 -13.87
CA ARG A 143 3.37 13.66 -14.93
C ARG A 143 3.11 14.45 -16.23
N GLY A 144 1.99 15.18 -16.33
CA GLY A 144 1.60 15.92 -17.53
C GLY A 144 1.10 15.01 -18.66
N TRP A 145 0.65 13.79 -18.36
CA TRP A 145 0.16 12.84 -19.36
C TRP A 145 -1.34 12.95 -19.62
N THR A 146 -2.05 13.73 -18.79
CA THR A 146 -3.46 14.06 -18.99
C THR A 146 -3.68 15.56 -18.73
N ASP A 147 -4.83 16.09 -19.20
CA ASP A 147 -5.23 17.49 -18.98
C ASP A 147 -6.06 17.62 -17.68
N GLU A 148 -6.10 16.59 -16.85
CA GLU A 148 -6.84 16.60 -15.59
C GLU A 148 -6.09 17.45 -14.55
N ASP A 149 -6.84 18.00 -13.61
CA ASP A 149 -6.26 18.70 -12.46
C ASP A 149 -5.80 17.70 -11.40
N GLU A 150 -4.50 17.71 -11.08
CA GLU A 150 -3.88 16.74 -10.17
C GLU A 150 -4.45 16.84 -8.74
N GLU A 151 -4.76 18.06 -8.26
CA GLU A 151 -5.39 18.26 -6.95
C GLU A 151 -6.82 17.72 -6.92
N ALA A 152 -7.60 18.02 -7.96
CA ALA A 152 -8.98 17.52 -8.05
C ALA A 152 -9.00 15.97 -8.07
N CYS A 153 -8.12 15.33 -8.83
CA CYS A 153 -7.99 13.88 -8.83
C CYS A 153 -7.58 13.32 -7.45
N TYR A 154 -6.61 13.93 -6.79
CA TYR A 154 -6.19 13.58 -5.43
C TYR A 154 -7.36 13.67 -4.43
N ARG A 155 -8.07 14.80 -4.41
CA ARG A 155 -9.24 15.03 -3.54
C ARG A 155 -10.34 14.01 -3.80
N ASN A 156 -10.63 13.73 -5.07
CA ASN A 156 -11.61 12.71 -5.46
C ASN A 156 -11.19 11.32 -4.97
N GLY A 157 -9.91 10.98 -5.04
CA GLY A 157 -9.38 9.72 -4.52
C GLY A 157 -9.64 9.55 -3.03
N VAL A 158 -9.33 10.58 -2.23
CA VAL A 158 -9.60 10.57 -0.77
C VAL A 158 -11.10 10.52 -0.50
N THR A 159 -11.89 11.35 -1.18
CA THR A 159 -13.36 11.40 -1.01
C THR A 159 -14.00 10.05 -1.34
N THR A 160 -13.60 9.43 -2.45
CA THR A 160 -14.11 8.11 -2.86
C THR A 160 -13.72 7.03 -1.83
N SER A 161 -12.50 7.09 -1.27
CA SER A 161 -12.09 6.18 -0.21
C SER A 161 -12.95 6.33 1.05
N PHE A 162 -13.26 7.55 1.47
CA PHE A 162 -14.16 7.81 2.60
C PHE A 162 -15.56 7.26 2.36
N HIS A 163 -16.14 7.54 1.20
CA HIS A 163 -17.47 7.03 0.83
C HIS A 163 -17.51 5.50 0.76
N GLN A 164 -16.47 4.86 0.23
CA GLN A 164 -16.34 3.41 0.17
C GLN A 164 -16.48 2.75 1.55
N TRP A 165 -16.03 3.43 2.60
CA TRP A 165 -16.09 2.96 3.98
C TRP A 165 -17.24 3.59 4.80
N GLY A 166 -18.10 4.39 4.17
CA GLY A 166 -19.21 5.06 4.83
C GLY A 166 -18.78 6.11 5.86
N ILE A 167 -17.64 6.76 5.63
CA ILE A 167 -17.01 7.72 6.54
C ILE A 167 -17.33 9.15 6.07
N TYR A 168 -17.54 10.03 7.03
CA TYR A 168 -17.80 11.45 6.81
C TYR A 168 -16.63 12.32 7.26
N GLY A 169 -16.66 13.63 6.95
CA GLY A 169 -15.64 14.59 7.40
C GLY A 169 -14.43 14.72 6.48
N VAL A 170 -14.51 14.26 5.25
CA VAL A 170 -13.41 14.33 4.27
C VAL A 170 -12.88 15.74 4.03
N GLU A 171 -13.75 16.78 4.05
CA GLU A 171 -13.33 18.17 3.82
C GLU A 171 -12.42 18.72 4.93
N ASP A 172 -12.61 18.29 6.17
CA ASP A 172 -11.75 18.69 7.28
C ASP A 172 -10.45 17.87 7.26
N TYR A 173 -10.52 16.58 6.94
CA TYR A 173 -9.34 15.75 6.71
C TYR A 173 -8.42 16.31 5.63
N LEU A 174 -8.98 16.77 4.50
CA LEU A 174 -8.22 17.36 3.39
C LEU A 174 -7.61 18.72 3.70
N LYS A 175 -7.94 19.35 4.83
CA LYS A 175 -7.31 20.57 5.35
C LYS A 175 -6.26 20.28 6.42
N SER A 176 -6.15 19.03 6.87
CA SER A 176 -5.27 18.63 7.97
C SER A 176 -3.80 18.79 7.62
N GLU A 177 -3.07 19.44 8.50
CA GLU A 177 -1.61 19.60 8.46
C GLU A 177 -0.89 18.59 9.38
N LEU A 178 -1.62 17.61 9.91
CA LEU A 178 -1.05 16.55 10.71
C LEU A 178 -0.14 15.66 9.86
N THR A 179 0.90 15.12 10.48
CA THR A 179 1.84 14.15 9.88
C THR A 179 1.75 12.83 10.62
N ALA A 180 2.35 11.79 10.07
CA ALA A 180 2.47 10.51 10.77
C ALA A 180 3.16 10.72 12.13
N SER A 181 2.75 9.94 13.14
CA SER A 181 3.31 9.96 14.50
C SER A 181 4.46 8.98 14.64
N ASP A 182 5.34 9.24 15.60
CA ASP A 182 6.35 8.28 16.01
C ASP A 182 5.67 6.99 16.51
N PHE A 183 6.28 5.86 16.22
CA PHE A 183 5.82 4.58 16.75
C PHE A 183 6.51 4.31 18.09
N ILE A 184 5.70 4.10 19.12
CA ILE A 184 6.16 3.76 20.47
C ILE A 184 5.62 2.37 20.79
N ASP A 185 6.48 1.38 20.84
CA ASP A 185 6.11 0.00 21.18
C ASP A 185 5.67 -0.09 22.63
N THR A 186 4.59 -0.80 22.87
CA THR A 186 4.00 -0.94 24.20
C THR A 186 4.82 -1.80 25.13
N TYR A 187 5.58 -2.75 24.59
CA TYR A 187 6.25 -3.82 25.35
C TYR A 187 7.77 -3.71 25.33
N ASP A 188 8.34 -3.02 24.34
CA ASP A 188 9.79 -2.91 24.18
C ASP A 188 10.20 -1.60 23.51
N GLU A 189 10.77 -0.69 24.29
CA GLU A 189 11.23 0.61 23.81
C GLU A 189 12.31 0.54 22.71
N GLU A 190 13.03 -0.56 22.59
CA GLU A 190 13.99 -0.76 21.51
C GLU A 190 13.33 -0.86 20.12
N ASN A 191 12.03 -1.11 20.06
CA ASN A 191 11.24 -1.11 18.83
C ASN A 191 10.76 0.29 18.45
N ASN A 192 10.92 1.30 19.31
CA ASN A 192 10.53 2.67 19.03
C ASN A 192 11.24 3.21 17.80
N ILE A 193 10.53 4.03 17.02
CA ILE A 193 11.09 4.64 15.82
C ILE A 193 10.33 5.93 15.47
N GLU A 194 11.08 6.95 15.07
CA GLU A 194 10.51 8.21 14.57
C GLU A 194 9.73 8.00 13.25
N ALA A 195 8.65 8.75 13.10
CA ALA A 195 7.84 8.74 11.89
C ALA A 195 8.67 9.04 10.64
N ARG A 196 8.52 8.24 9.61
CA ARG A 196 9.22 8.41 8.34
C ARG A 196 8.39 9.15 7.28
N CYS A 197 7.08 8.98 7.29
CA CYS A 197 6.17 9.71 6.43
C CYS A 197 5.96 11.12 7.01
N LYS A 198 6.39 12.14 6.29
CA LYS A 198 6.35 13.54 6.75
C LYS A 198 5.36 14.40 5.97
N VAL A 199 4.71 13.87 4.95
CA VAL A 199 3.68 14.58 4.18
C VAL A 199 2.36 14.64 4.96
N THR A 200 1.56 15.64 4.63
CA THR A 200 0.25 15.88 5.25
C THR A 200 -0.88 15.48 4.30
N PRO A 201 -2.11 15.21 4.78
CA PRO A 201 -3.27 15.02 3.91
C PRO A 201 -3.61 16.25 3.06
N LYS A 202 -3.30 17.46 3.57
CA LYS A 202 -3.56 18.71 2.85
C LYS A 202 -2.71 18.81 1.59
N TRP A 203 -3.36 19.06 0.46
CA TRP A 203 -2.67 19.39 -0.78
C TRP A 203 -2.09 20.79 -0.71
N ASN A 204 -0.88 20.96 -1.22
CA ASN A 204 -0.26 22.27 -1.40
C ASN A 204 0.23 22.40 -2.86
N PRO A 205 -0.34 23.33 -3.65
CA PRO A 205 0.06 23.52 -5.04
C PRO A 205 1.53 23.90 -5.22
N GLN A 206 2.18 24.43 -4.18
CA GLN A 206 3.59 24.87 -4.20
C GLN A 206 4.58 23.73 -3.87
N ASP A 207 4.09 22.57 -3.45
CA ASP A 207 4.96 21.41 -3.25
C ASP A 207 5.62 21.00 -4.58
N ASP A 208 6.85 20.51 -4.51
CA ASP A 208 7.51 19.92 -5.67
C ASP A 208 6.81 18.63 -6.12
N LYS A 209 7.13 18.17 -7.33
CA LYS A 209 6.50 16.98 -7.91
C LYS A 209 6.70 15.73 -7.06
N GLU A 210 7.87 15.58 -6.43
CA GLU A 210 8.19 14.40 -5.61
C GLU A 210 7.36 14.40 -4.31
N THR A 211 7.22 15.53 -3.65
CA THR A 211 6.35 15.71 -2.48
C THR A 211 4.88 15.47 -2.82
N LYS A 212 4.41 15.97 -3.97
CA LYS A 212 3.05 15.69 -4.47
C LYS A 212 2.85 14.21 -4.74
N LEU A 213 3.82 13.52 -5.37
CA LEU A 213 3.77 12.09 -5.58
C LEU A 213 3.70 11.32 -4.25
N GLU A 214 4.53 11.70 -3.25
CA GLU A 214 4.49 11.09 -1.92
C GLU A 214 3.10 11.22 -1.29
N LYS A 215 2.43 12.39 -1.40
CA LYS A 215 1.05 12.58 -0.94
C LYS A 215 0.05 11.67 -1.66
N ILE A 216 0.11 11.63 -2.99
CA ILE A 216 -0.77 10.79 -3.81
C ILE A 216 -0.63 9.33 -3.42
N ILE A 217 0.60 8.82 -3.38
CA ILE A 217 0.85 7.39 -3.12
C ILE A 217 0.57 7.03 -1.67
N THR A 218 0.83 7.91 -0.71
CA THR A 218 0.49 7.68 0.70
C THR A 218 -1.03 7.54 0.87
N GLN A 219 -1.83 8.42 0.28
CA GLN A 219 -3.29 8.32 0.34
C GLN A 219 -3.82 7.12 -0.45
N LYS A 220 -3.22 6.79 -1.60
CA LYS A 220 -3.51 5.57 -2.35
C LYS A 220 -3.25 4.32 -1.51
N TRP A 221 -2.11 4.24 -0.83
CA TRP A 221 -1.73 3.13 0.03
C TRP A 221 -2.73 2.91 1.17
N ILE A 222 -3.18 4.00 1.82
CA ILE A 222 -4.24 3.94 2.83
C ILE A 222 -5.55 3.42 2.21
N ALA A 223 -5.95 3.96 1.08
CA ALA A 223 -7.22 3.66 0.41
C ALA A 223 -7.30 2.22 -0.13
N MET A 224 -6.16 1.60 -0.45
CA MET A 224 -6.09 0.22 -0.93
C MET A 224 -6.30 -0.83 0.16
N PHE A 225 -6.38 -0.48 1.45
CA PHE A 225 -6.67 -1.47 2.49
C PHE A 225 -7.99 -2.21 2.18
N PRO A 226 -8.03 -3.54 2.28
CA PRO A 226 -6.99 -4.49 2.70
C PRO A 226 -6.23 -5.16 1.53
N GLU A 227 -6.19 -4.57 0.33
CA GLU A 227 -5.50 -5.11 -0.85
C GLU A 227 -3.98 -4.86 -0.72
N GLY A 228 -3.28 -5.74 0.02
CA GLY A 228 -1.87 -5.58 0.36
C GLY A 228 -0.90 -5.86 -0.79
N CYS A 229 -1.27 -6.71 -1.76
CA CYS A 229 -0.37 -7.06 -2.87
C CYS A 229 -0.08 -5.86 -3.78
N GLU A 230 -1.12 -5.11 -4.14
CA GLU A 230 -0.96 -3.90 -4.95
C GLU A 230 -0.31 -2.77 -4.14
N ALA A 231 -0.67 -2.63 -2.85
CA ALA A 231 -0.03 -1.65 -1.97
C ALA A 231 1.49 -1.89 -1.86
N TRP A 232 1.93 -3.15 -1.74
CA TRP A 232 3.33 -3.52 -1.77
C TRP A 232 4.00 -3.26 -3.13
N ALA A 233 3.29 -3.53 -4.23
CA ALA A 233 3.81 -3.26 -5.56
C ALA A 233 4.03 -1.75 -5.79
N GLU A 234 3.11 -0.91 -5.35
CA GLU A 234 3.23 0.55 -5.44
C GLU A 234 4.35 1.10 -4.56
N GLN A 235 4.47 0.61 -3.34
CA GLN A 235 5.57 0.99 -2.46
C GLN A 235 6.94 0.63 -3.06
N ARG A 236 7.08 -0.54 -3.69
CA ARG A 236 8.31 -0.91 -4.40
C ARG A 236 8.59 -0.03 -5.61
N ARG A 237 7.55 0.33 -6.36
CA ARG A 237 7.67 1.17 -7.55
C ARG A 237 8.12 2.58 -7.21
N THR A 238 7.56 3.17 -6.15
CA THR A 238 7.68 4.60 -5.84
C THR A 238 8.54 4.92 -4.62
N GLY A 239 8.74 3.96 -3.72
CA GLY A 239 9.34 4.17 -2.39
C GLY A 239 8.37 4.75 -1.37
N TYR A 240 7.09 4.99 -1.74
CA TYR A 240 6.07 5.61 -0.88
C TYR A 240 4.93 4.66 -0.51
N PRO A 241 4.31 4.86 0.68
CA PRO A 241 4.78 5.76 1.74
C PRO A 241 6.15 5.33 2.27
N ARG A 242 6.86 6.24 2.94
CA ARG A 242 8.12 5.92 3.63
C ARG A 242 7.80 5.05 4.84
N LEU A 243 8.03 3.76 4.72
CA LEU A 243 7.74 2.77 5.74
C LEU A 243 8.93 2.59 6.70
N PHE A 244 8.66 2.04 7.89
CA PHE A 244 9.70 1.67 8.84
C PHE A 244 10.54 0.50 8.31
N PRO A 245 11.86 0.52 8.48
CA PRO A 245 12.70 -0.65 8.25
C PRO A 245 12.32 -1.75 9.25
N VAL A 246 12.55 -3.01 8.87
CA VAL A 246 12.37 -4.13 9.80
C VAL A 246 13.29 -3.97 11.01
N ARG A 247 12.82 -4.35 12.20
CA ARG A 247 13.63 -4.20 13.43
C ARG A 247 14.84 -5.12 13.40
N PHE A 248 14.64 -6.40 13.09
CA PHE A 248 15.70 -7.38 12.93
C PHE A 248 15.62 -8.01 11.54
N ASN A 249 16.71 -7.92 10.81
CA ASN A 249 16.82 -8.51 9.48
C ASN A 249 17.50 -9.88 9.59
N HIS A 250 16.74 -10.94 9.44
CA HIS A 250 17.20 -12.33 9.47
C HIS A 250 17.55 -12.89 8.08
N SER A 251 17.59 -12.04 7.04
CA SER A 251 18.01 -12.51 5.72
C SER A 251 19.47 -12.92 5.71
N ARG A 252 19.81 -13.89 4.86
CA ARG A 252 21.21 -14.34 4.72
C ARG A 252 22.09 -13.18 4.26
N SER A 253 23.16 -12.90 5.01
CA SER A 253 24.31 -12.06 4.63
C SER A 253 24.01 -10.87 3.71
N GLY A 254 23.04 -10.01 4.05
CA GLY A 254 22.77 -8.78 3.29
C GLY A 254 22.02 -8.99 1.97
N CYS A 255 21.44 -10.17 1.72
CA CYS A 255 20.65 -10.39 0.51
C CYS A 255 19.37 -9.54 0.45
N ILE A 256 18.87 -9.08 1.60
CA ILE A 256 17.77 -8.09 1.68
C ILE A 256 18.28 -6.88 2.45
N ASP A 257 18.18 -5.71 1.84
CA ASP A 257 18.52 -4.45 2.51
C ASP A 257 17.45 -4.10 3.55
N THR A 258 17.88 -3.76 4.76
CA THR A 258 16.98 -3.45 5.87
C THR A 258 16.11 -2.22 5.58
N GLU A 259 16.67 -1.20 4.93
CA GLU A 259 15.97 0.06 4.66
C GLU A 259 14.94 -0.05 3.53
N ILE A 260 15.27 -0.82 2.49
CA ILE A 260 14.39 -0.97 1.32
C ILE A 260 13.53 -2.23 1.33
N MET A 261 13.76 -3.11 2.28
CA MET A 261 12.96 -4.31 2.56
C MET A 261 12.89 -5.30 1.37
N VAL A 262 11.97 -6.27 1.45
CA VAL A 262 11.75 -7.31 0.44
C VAL A 262 11.24 -6.70 -0.86
N ARG A 263 11.92 -7.01 -1.98
CA ARG A 263 11.58 -6.51 -3.32
C ARG A 263 10.81 -7.53 -4.16
N ARG A 264 10.97 -8.83 -3.89
CA ARG A 264 10.28 -9.91 -4.59
C ARG A 264 10.24 -11.19 -3.74
N LEU A 265 9.40 -12.12 -4.13
CA LEU A 265 9.48 -13.49 -3.65
C LEU A 265 10.49 -14.27 -4.51
N ASN A 266 11.19 -15.24 -3.92
CA ASN A 266 12.05 -16.15 -4.65
C ASN A 266 11.21 -17.00 -5.63
N PHE A 267 11.86 -17.55 -6.65
CA PHE A 267 11.22 -18.59 -7.46
C PHE A 267 10.86 -19.80 -6.59
N PRO A 268 9.84 -20.60 -6.99
CA PRO A 268 9.50 -21.79 -6.25
C PRO A 268 10.72 -22.72 -6.09
N GLY A 269 11.00 -23.17 -4.87
CA GLY A 269 12.18 -24.00 -4.59
C GLY A 269 12.22 -25.33 -5.37
N THR A 270 11.05 -25.85 -5.72
CA THR A 270 10.93 -27.07 -6.55
C THR A 270 11.46 -26.85 -7.98
N LEU A 271 11.35 -25.64 -8.54
CA LEU A 271 11.74 -25.35 -9.90
C LEU A 271 13.24 -25.63 -10.13
N GLN A 272 14.09 -25.34 -9.13
CA GLN A 272 15.53 -25.60 -9.24
C GLN A 272 15.86 -27.09 -9.38
N THR A 273 15.02 -27.97 -8.85
CA THR A 273 15.22 -29.43 -8.89
C THR A 273 14.44 -30.11 -10.01
N GLU A 274 13.26 -29.61 -10.35
CA GLU A 274 12.37 -30.20 -11.35
C GLU A 274 12.70 -29.74 -12.78
N ASP A 275 13.12 -28.49 -12.95
CA ASP A 275 13.51 -27.91 -14.25
C ASP A 275 14.68 -26.92 -14.09
N PRO A 276 15.93 -27.40 -13.93
CA PRO A 276 17.11 -26.57 -13.74
C PRO A 276 17.41 -25.63 -14.93
N GLU A 277 17.03 -26.03 -16.15
CA GLU A 277 17.23 -25.21 -17.35
C GLU A 277 16.32 -24.00 -17.33
N GLN A 278 15.04 -24.20 -17.05
CA GLN A 278 14.07 -23.11 -16.90
C GLN A 278 14.45 -22.20 -15.73
N TYR A 279 14.86 -22.76 -14.59
CA TYR A 279 15.32 -21.97 -13.44
C TYR A 279 16.50 -21.06 -13.83
N SER A 280 17.50 -21.59 -14.51
CA SER A 280 18.67 -20.82 -14.95
C SER A 280 18.29 -19.71 -15.91
N ALA A 281 17.40 -19.96 -16.87
CA ALA A 281 16.90 -18.96 -17.80
C ALA A 281 16.11 -17.83 -17.09
N LEU A 282 15.34 -18.17 -16.05
CA LEU A 282 14.61 -17.19 -15.27
C LEU A 282 15.52 -16.33 -14.38
N VAL A 283 16.60 -16.91 -13.81
CA VAL A 283 17.61 -16.16 -13.06
C VAL A 283 18.39 -15.22 -13.97
N GLU A 284 18.75 -15.67 -15.18
CA GLU A 284 19.37 -14.81 -16.19
C GLU A 284 18.44 -13.64 -16.58
N ALA A 285 17.17 -13.92 -16.86
CA ALA A 285 16.18 -12.90 -17.20
C ALA A 285 15.90 -11.93 -16.04
N LEU A 286 16.06 -12.38 -14.78
CA LEU A 286 15.95 -11.53 -13.59
C LEU A 286 17.10 -10.50 -13.52
N GLY A 287 18.27 -10.83 -14.04
CA GLY A 287 19.46 -9.98 -14.02
C GLY A 287 20.14 -9.89 -12.65
N GLY A 288 19.91 -10.85 -11.77
CA GLY A 288 20.51 -10.94 -10.43
C GLY A 288 20.16 -12.23 -9.72
N ASP A 289 20.70 -12.45 -8.53
CA ASP A 289 20.47 -13.66 -7.76
C ASP A 289 19.00 -13.85 -7.37
N ASP A 290 18.56 -15.10 -7.27
CA ASP A 290 17.22 -15.44 -6.85
C ASP A 290 17.04 -15.30 -5.33
N HIS A 291 16.85 -14.06 -4.87
CA HIS A 291 16.52 -13.74 -3.49
C HIS A 291 15.63 -12.50 -3.35
N GLY A 292 15.07 -12.30 -2.17
CA GLY A 292 14.11 -11.23 -1.89
C GLY A 292 14.64 -9.79 -2.03
N GLY A 293 15.95 -9.59 -2.12
CA GLY A 293 16.56 -8.26 -2.30
C GLY A 293 16.74 -7.86 -3.76
N THR A 294 16.67 -8.80 -4.72
CA THR A 294 16.81 -8.49 -6.14
C THR A 294 15.60 -7.74 -6.66
N ARG A 295 15.83 -6.57 -7.27
CA ARG A 295 14.77 -5.74 -7.83
C ARG A 295 14.20 -6.37 -9.11
N LEU A 296 12.91 -6.18 -9.31
CA LEU A 296 12.27 -6.47 -10.60
C LEU A 296 12.56 -5.34 -11.59
N TRP A 297 12.49 -5.62 -12.89
CA TRP A 297 12.82 -4.69 -13.96
C TRP A 297 12.10 -3.33 -13.90
N TRP A 298 10.92 -3.26 -13.32
CA TRP A 298 10.12 -2.04 -13.14
C TRP A 298 10.39 -1.33 -11.80
N ASP A 299 11.10 -1.96 -10.88
CA ASP A 299 11.46 -1.43 -9.56
C ASP A 299 12.82 -0.75 -9.63
N THR A 300 12.88 0.46 -10.14
CA THR A 300 14.15 1.19 -10.38
C THR A 300 14.67 1.94 -9.16
N GLY A 301 13.80 2.24 -8.19
CA GLY A 301 14.11 3.14 -7.08
C GLY A 301 14.18 4.63 -7.49
N ASN A 302 13.74 4.96 -8.70
CA ASN A 302 13.65 6.34 -9.21
C ASN A 302 12.28 6.56 -9.84
N ASN A 303 11.62 7.66 -9.51
CA ASN A 303 10.26 7.97 -9.98
C ASN A 303 10.21 8.62 -11.36
N ASN A 304 11.33 9.17 -11.86
CA ASN A 304 11.42 9.83 -13.16
C ASN A 304 10.29 10.85 -13.40
N LEU A 305 10.22 11.88 -12.52
CA LEU A 305 9.20 12.93 -12.57
C LEU A 305 9.66 14.18 -13.37
N GLU A 306 10.76 14.08 -14.07
CA GLU A 306 11.31 15.20 -14.88
C GLU A 306 10.40 15.59 -16.04
#